data_fe75bfc93a80a6f676b4818be5c95194
#
_entry.id   fe75bfc93a80a6f676b4818be5c95194
#
_cell.length_a   1.000
_cell.length_b   1.000
_cell.length_c   1.000
_cell.angle_alpha   90.00
_cell.angle_beta   90.00
_cell.angle_gamma   90.00
#
_symmetry.space_group_name_H-M   'P 1'
#
loop_
_entity.id
_entity.type
_entity.pdbx_description
1 polymer ?
#
loop_
_entity_poly.entity_id
_entity_poly.type
_entity_poly.pdbx_seq_one_letter_code
_entity_poly.pdbx_strand_id
1 'polypeptide(L)'
;MYSRSFAHIILAIILVIWVVPFIALITTSFRSEVASKTSGFWTAFTPTELGHRFSTHDKGQKVKITEMRGNIFDRINKDEEWFKISGEINSIMFKGRVPDPEKPGKTKLIRKLVPVGEVMNVRDGEFVFQANGDFTWSFPEEVAPKPKNLDVFINQDPVF
;
A
#
# COMPACT_ATOMS: atom_id res chain seq x y z
N MET A 1 46.48 14.88 -30.43
CA MET A 1 45.47 15.67 -29.67
C MET A 1 44.33 14.82 -29.12
N TYR A 2 44.00 13.69 -29.71
CA TYR A 2 42.89 12.78 -29.30
C TYR A 2 43.15 12.03 -27.99
N SER A 3 44.38 11.81 -27.58
CA SER A 3 44.73 11.01 -26.39
C SER A 3 44.23 11.59 -25.06
N ARG A 4 44.24 12.92 -24.89
CA ARG A 4 43.79 13.55 -23.63
C ARG A 4 42.26 13.50 -23.49
N SER A 5 41.53 13.77 -24.57
CA SER A 5 40.07 13.70 -24.56
C SER A 5 39.56 12.29 -24.31
N PHE A 6 40.24 11.29 -24.87
CA PHE A 6 39.90 9.88 -24.62
C PHE A 6 40.11 9.46 -23.16
N ALA A 7 41.23 9.93 -22.54
CA ALA A 7 41.46 9.67 -21.13
C ALA A 7 40.39 10.31 -20.21
N HIS A 8 39.93 11.53 -20.53
CA HIS A 8 38.85 12.16 -19.77
C HIS A 8 37.51 11.45 -19.91
N ILE A 9 37.18 10.89 -21.07
CA ILE A 9 35.97 10.09 -21.30
C ILE A 9 36.03 8.84 -20.45
N ILE A 10 37.16 8.11 -20.46
CA ILE A 10 37.30 6.88 -19.64
C ILE A 10 37.19 7.24 -18.16
N LEU A 11 37.84 8.31 -17.69
CA LEU A 11 37.76 8.75 -16.32
C LEU A 11 36.30 9.09 -15.91
N ALA A 12 35.57 9.79 -16.76
CA ALA A 12 34.18 10.12 -16.54
C ALA A 12 33.29 8.86 -16.42
N ILE A 13 33.51 7.87 -17.27
CA ILE A 13 32.77 6.59 -17.20
C ILE A 13 33.06 5.86 -15.91
N ILE A 14 34.33 5.79 -15.51
CA ILE A 14 34.72 5.14 -14.23
C ILE A 14 34.07 5.87 -13.06
N LEU A 15 34.08 7.21 -13.07
CA LEU A 15 33.47 8.02 -12.01
C LEU A 15 31.97 7.78 -11.91
N VAL A 16 31.27 7.72 -13.03
CA VAL A 16 29.84 7.40 -13.06
C VAL A 16 29.56 6.01 -12.45
N ILE A 17 30.35 5.00 -12.85
CA ILE A 17 30.21 3.63 -12.33
C ILE A 17 30.40 3.60 -10.81
N TRP A 18 31.30 4.40 -10.26
CA TRP A 18 31.55 4.47 -8.81
C TRP A 18 30.50 5.29 -8.05
N VAL A 19 29.95 6.33 -8.67
CA VAL A 19 28.93 7.19 -8.04
C VAL A 19 27.56 6.49 -7.93
N VAL A 20 27.20 5.66 -8.92
CA VAL A 20 25.90 4.95 -8.93
C VAL A 20 25.60 4.16 -7.64
N PRO A 21 26.50 3.31 -7.10
CA PRO A 21 26.23 2.59 -5.86
C PRO A 21 26.07 3.53 -4.64
N PHE A 22 26.75 4.66 -4.59
CA PHE A 22 26.56 5.65 -3.52
C PHE A 22 25.19 6.30 -3.59
N ILE A 23 24.75 6.70 -4.79
CA ILE A 23 23.38 7.22 -4.97
C ILE A 23 22.36 6.16 -4.58
N ALA A 24 22.57 4.91 -4.97
CA ALA A 24 21.69 3.79 -4.59
C ALA A 24 21.60 3.63 -3.07
N LEU A 25 22.71 3.69 -2.36
CA LEU A 25 22.74 3.60 -0.89
C LEU A 25 22.00 4.77 -0.23
N ILE A 26 22.24 5.99 -0.69
CA ILE A 26 21.59 7.19 -0.18
C ILE A 26 20.08 7.08 -0.39
N THR A 27 19.62 6.77 -1.61
CA THR A 27 18.20 6.68 -1.94
C THR A 27 17.50 5.57 -1.16
N THR A 28 18.17 4.43 -0.95
CA THR A 28 17.59 3.33 -0.16
C THR A 28 17.51 3.65 1.33
N SER A 29 18.37 4.51 1.86
CA SER A 29 18.35 4.95 3.26
C SER A 29 17.13 5.78 3.61
N PHE A 30 16.52 6.46 2.63
CA PHE A 30 15.32 7.27 2.81
C PHE A 30 14.02 6.52 2.48
N ARG A 31 14.10 5.25 2.11
CA ARG A 31 12.92 4.44 1.73
C ARG A 31 12.40 3.63 2.90
N SER A 32 11.08 3.41 2.91
CA SER A 32 10.48 2.48 3.85
C SER A 32 11.03 1.06 3.69
N GLU A 33 11.05 0.28 4.77
CA GLU A 33 11.56 -1.10 4.76
C GLU A 33 10.87 -1.98 3.69
N VAL A 34 9.57 -1.79 3.51
CA VAL A 34 8.79 -2.55 2.52
C VAL A 34 9.21 -2.19 1.10
N ALA A 35 9.34 -0.90 0.80
CA ALA A 35 9.72 -0.41 -0.52
C ALA A 35 11.16 -0.82 -0.89
N SER A 36 12.09 -0.84 0.06
CA SER A 36 13.49 -1.23 -0.19
C SER A 36 13.65 -2.74 -0.47
N LYS A 37 12.73 -3.57 0.04
CA LYS A 37 12.75 -5.03 -0.19
C LYS A 37 12.04 -5.45 -1.49
N THR A 38 11.12 -4.64 -1.99
CA THR A 38 10.23 -5.04 -3.10
C THR A 38 10.58 -4.38 -4.44
N SER A 39 11.37 -3.31 -4.44
CA SER A 39 11.67 -2.56 -5.66
C SER A 39 13.10 -2.05 -5.69
N GLY A 40 13.65 -1.85 -6.90
CA GLY A 40 15.01 -1.33 -7.10
C GLY A 40 15.12 0.17 -6.72
N PHE A 41 16.34 0.66 -6.50
CA PHE A 41 16.58 2.06 -6.09
C PHE A 41 16.08 3.09 -7.11
N TRP A 42 16.02 2.72 -8.40
CA TRP A 42 15.52 3.59 -9.48
C TRP A 42 14.04 3.95 -9.34
N THR A 43 13.25 3.13 -8.64
CA THR A 43 11.83 3.42 -8.40
C THR A 43 11.63 4.51 -7.33
N ALA A 44 12.69 4.94 -6.64
CA ALA A 44 12.61 6.09 -5.74
C ALA A 44 12.27 7.40 -6.46
N PHE A 45 12.55 7.47 -7.76
CA PHE A 45 12.32 8.66 -8.59
C PHE A 45 11.01 8.61 -9.39
N THR A 46 10.26 7.52 -9.28
CA THR A 46 9.00 7.35 -10.00
C THR A 46 7.88 7.04 -9.01
N PRO A 47 6.66 7.56 -9.25
CA PRO A 47 5.50 7.14 -8.48
C PRO A 47 5.37 5.62 -8.53
N THR A 48 5.25 4.99 -7.39
CA THR A 48 5.19 3.53 -7.29
C THR A 48 3.96 3.12 -6.50
N GLU A 49 3.18 2.21 -7.06
CA GLU A 49 2.07 1.60 -6.36
C GLU A 49 2.61 0.58 -5.36
N LEU A 50 2.40 0.81 -4.09
CA LEU A 50 2.82 -0.07 -3.01
C LEU A 50 1.63 -0.66 -2.29
N GLY A 51 1.72 -1.96 -2.01
CA GLY A 51 0.73 -2.68 -1.24
C GLY A 51 1.03 -2.61 0.26
N HIS A 52 0.10 -2.08 1.04
CA HIS A 52 0.16 -2.04 2.49
C HIS A 52 -0.98 -2.82 3.11
N ARG A 53 -0.78 -3.32 4.32
CA ARG A 53 -1.83 -4.01 5.07
C ARG A 53 -2.26 -3.19 6.27
N PHE A 54 -3.56 -3.02 6.43
CA PHE A 54 -4.13 -2.36 7.60
C PHE A 54 -5.25 -3.20 8.24
N SER A 55 -5.51 -2.96 9.52
CA SER A 55 -6.64 -3.54 10.23
C SER A 55 -7.76 -2.51 10.36
N THR A 56 -8.99 -2.92 10.12
CA THR A 56 -10.15 -2.03 10.20
C THR A 56 -10.34 -1.45 11.59
N HIS A 57 -9.99 -2.18 12.64
CA HIS A 57 -9.98 -1.69 14.03
C HIS A 57 -9.03 -2.51 14.91
N ASP A 58 -8.78 -2.05 16.13
CA ASP A 58 -7.85 -2.66 17.05
C ASP A 58 -8.40 -3.99 17.61
N LYS A 59 -7.50 -4.92 17.87
CA LYS A 59 -7.84 -6.21 18.49
C LYS A 59 -8.34 -5.95 19.93
N GLY A 60 -9.49 -6.52 20.27
CA GLY A 60 -10.05 -6.45 21.61
C GLY A 60 -11.12 -5.38 21.83
N GLN A 61 -11.34 -4.50 20.87
CA GLN A 61 -12.43 -3.53 20.93
C GLN A 61 -13.78 -4.24 20.70
N LYS A 62 -14.55 -4.41 21.75
CA LYS A 62 -15.87 -5.06 21.72
C LYS A 62 -17.00 -4.04 21.83
N VAL A 63 -16.91 -2.96 21.07
CA VAL A 63 -17.97 -1.94 21.05
C VAL A 63 -18.97 -2.31 19.96
N LYS A 64 -20.26 -2.35 20.32
CA LYS A 64 -21.30 -2.49 19.32
C LYS A 64 -21.47 -1.18 18.57
N ILE A 65 -21.50 -1.28 17.26
CA ILE A 65 -21.56 -0.14 16.34
C ILE A 65 -22.47 -0.44 15.16
N THR A 66 -23.10 0.57 14.64
CA THR A 66 -23.80 0.52 13.35
C THR A 66 -22.94 1.10 12.22
N GLU A 67 -22.01 1.97 12.57
CA GLU A 67 -21.11 2.60 11.62
C GLU A 67 -19.74 2.84 12.27
N MET A 68 -18.69 2.64 11.51
CA MET A 68 -17.31 2.99 11.85
C MET A 68 -16.73 3.88 10.77
N ARG A 69 -16.14 4.99 11.18
CA ARG A 69 -15.37 5.88 10.29
C ARG A 69 -13.92 5.94 10.77
N GLY A 70 -13.02 6.14 9.83
CA GLY A 70 -11.60 6.26 10.13
C GLY A 70 -10.81 6.61 8.90
N ASN A 71 -9.48 6.73 9.09
CA ASN A 71 -8.56 6.95 7.99
C ASN A 71 -7.58 5.79 7.90
N ILE A 72 -7.37 5.29 6.69
CA ILE A 72 -6.49 4.14 6.39
C ILE A 72 -5.04 4.49 6.69
N PHE A 73 -4.60 5.72 6.37
CA PHE A 73 -3.23 6.16 6.63
C PHE A 73 -2.93 6.22 8.13
N ASP A 74 -3.87 6.67 8.94
CA ASP A 74 -3.72 6.65 10.41
C ASP A 74 -3.56 5.22 10.95
N ARG A 75 -4.23 4.26 10.31
CA ARG A 75 -4.15 2.84 10.69
C ARG A 75 -2.84 2.20 10.28
N ILE A 76 -2.31 2.55 9.10
CA ILE A 76 -1.02 2.05 8.61
C ILE A 76 0.13 2.66 9.41
N ASN A 77 0.06 3.97 9.66
CA ASN A 77 1.13 4.73 10.32
C ASN A 77 1.11 4.65 11.84
N LYS A 78 0.21 3.87 12.43
CA LYS A 78 0.02 3.82 13.89
C LYS A 78 1.29 3.45 14.66
N ASP A 79 2.09 2.55 14.10
CA ASP A 79 3.31 2.03 14.72
C ASP A 79 4.60 2.60 14.06
N GLU A 80 4.45 3.58 13.13
CA GLU A 80 5.55 4.18 12.40
C GLU A 80 5.90 5.57 12.96
N GLU A 81 7.08 5.70 13.59
CA GLU A 81 7.54 6.97 14.17
C GLU A 81 8.22 7.89 13.15
N TRP A 82 8.92 7.32 12.17
CA TRP A 82 9.87 8.07 11.34
C TRP A 82 9.41 8.31 9.90
N PHE A 83 8.71 7.36 9.30
CA PHE A 83 8.27 7.45 7.90
C PHE A 83 6.78 7.24 7.80
N LYS A 84 6.03 8.34 7.72
CA LYS A 84 4.58 8.26 7.51
C LYS A 84 4.29 8.00 6.05
N ILE A 85 3.54 6.93 5.81
CA ILE A 85 3.01 6.61 4.49
C ILE A 85 1.92 7.62 4.17
N SER A 86 2.02 8.24 3.01
CA SER A 86 1.06 9.18 2.46
C SER A 86 0.94 8.97 0.95
N GLY A 87 -0.06 9.55 0.33
CA GLY A 87 -0.31 9.42 -1.09
C GLY A 87 -1.79 9.29 -1.38
N GLU A 88 -2.14 8.76 -2.53
CA GLU A 88 -3.52 8.49 -2.93
C GLU A 88 -3.77 6.98 -2.98
N ILE A 89 -4.88 6.55 -2.37
CA ILE A 89 -5.31 5.16 -2.45
C ILE A 89 -5.92 4.91 -3.83
N ASN A 90 -5.42 3.90 -4.52
CA ASN A 90 -5.93 3.45 -5.81
C ASN A 90 -7.03 2.42 -5.64
N SER A 91 -6.74 1.38 -4.87
CA SER A 91 -7.63 0.23 -4.74
C SER A 91 -7.37 -0.54 -3.45
N ILE A 92 -8.35 -1.33 -3.05
CA ILE A 92 -8.22 -2.29 -1.94
C ILE A 92 -8.42 -3.71 -2.49
N MET A 93 -7.56 -4.64 -2.07
CA MET A 93 -7.71 -6.05 -2.41
C MET A 93 -8.78 -6.69 -1.52
N PHE A 94 -9.94 -6.94 -2.10
CA PHE A 94 -10.96 -7.74 -1.46
C PHE A 94 -10.63 -9.23 -1.61
N LYS A 95 -10.60 -9.93 -0.47
CA LYS A 95 -10.49 -11.40 -0.42
C LYS A 95 -11.74 -11.92 0.24
N GLY A 96 -12.61 -12.56 -0.52
CA GLY A 96 -13.88 -13.10 -0.05
C GLY A 96 -14.11 -14.50 -0.54
N ARG A 97 -15.04 -15.21 0.12
CA ARG A 97 -15.56 -16.49 -0.35
C ARG A 97 -16.92 -16.26 -0.97
N VAL A 98 -17.09 -16.70 -2.21
CA VAL A 98 -18.37 -16.67 -2.91
C VAL A 98 -18.83 -18.11 -3.20
N PRO A 99 -20.13 -18.36 -3.32
CA PRO A 99 -20.61 -19.66 -3.79
C PRO A 99 -19.95 -20.04 -5.11
N ASP A 100 -19.49 -21.27 -5.22
CA ASP A 100 -18.88 -21.76 -6.47
C ASP A 100 -20.03 -22.13 -7.44
N PRO A 101 -20.14 -21.46 -8.61
CA PRO A 101 -21.20 -21.75 -9.56
C PRO A 101 -21.08 -23.15 -10.19
N GLU A 102 -19.86 -23.73 -10.20
CA GLU A 102 -19.62 -25.06 -10.76
C GLU A 102 -19.84 -26.20 -9.74
N LYS A 103 -19.85 -25.87 -8.44
CA LYS A 103 -19.94 -26.87 -7.37
C LYS A 103 -20.92 -26.43 -6.28
N PRO A 104 -22.22 -26.75 -6.39
CA PRO A 104 -23.21 -26.39 -5.39
C PRO A 104 -22.80 -26.82 -3.98
N GLY A 105 -22.91 -25.90 -3.02
CA GLY A 105 -22.52 -26.11 -1.63
C GLY A 105 -21.05 -25.91 -1.31
N LYS A 106 -20.20 -25.59 -2.30
CA LYS A 106 -18.80 -25.19 -2.09
C LYS A 106 -18.63 -23.69 -2.28
N THR A 107 -17.60 -23.14 -1.64
CA THR A 107 -17.24 -21.72 -1.79
C THR A 107 -15.88 -21.61 -2.46
N LYS A 108 -15.76 -20.68 -3.41
CA LYS A 108 -14.50 -20.32 -4.08
C LYS A 108 -13.95 -19.04 -3.46
N LEU A 109 -12.65 -19.02 -3.19
CA LEU A 109 -11.95 -17.80 -2.77
C LEU A 109 -11.78 -16.89 -3.99
N ILE A 110 -12.34 -15.70 -3.91
CA ILE A 110 -12.11 -14.66 -4.92
C ILE A 110 -11.17 -13.60 -4.37
N ARG A 111 -10.37 -13.01 -5.28
CA ARG A 111 -9.58 -11.81 -5.06
C ARG A 111 -10.02 -10.79 -6.10
N LYS A 112 -10.49 -9.65 -5.66
CA LYS A 112 -10.93 -8.55 -6.52
C LYS A 112 -10.27 -7.27 -6.04
N LEU A 113 -9.70 -6.50 -6.96
CA LEU A 113 -9.33 -5.12 -6.69
C LEU A 113 -10.58 -4.26 -6.76
N VAL A 114 -10.87 -3.57 -5.68
CA VAL A 114 -12.01 -2.65 -5.56
C VAL A 114 -11.46 -1.24 -5.68
N PRO A 115 -11.88 -0.47 -6.68
CA PRO A 115 -11.43 0.91 -6.85
C PRO A 115 -12.08 1.84 -5.81
N VAL A 116 -11.54 3.04 -5.71
CA VAL A 116 -12.04 4.11 -4.84
C VAL A 116 -13.53 4.39 -5.10
N GLY A 117 -14.30 4.53 -4.03
CA GLY A 117 -15.73 4.85 -4.06
C GLY A 117 -16.65 3.67 -4.35
N GLU A 118 -16.13 2.49 -4.69
CA GLU A 118 -16.94 1.29 -4.85
C GLU A 118 -17.26 0.67 -3.48
N VAL A 119 -18.52 0.25 -3.30
CA VAL A 119 -18.97 -0.44 -2.08
C VAL A 119 -18.51 -1.89 -2.11
N MET A 120 -17.84 -2.34 -1.05
CA MET A 120 -17.53 -3.74 -0.87
C MET A 120 -18.15 -4.30 0.40
N ASN A 121 -18.68 -5.52 0.32
CA ASN A 121 -19.22 -6.21 1.48
C ASN A 121 -18.10 -6.90 2.28
N VAL A 122 -17.84 -6.39 3.46
CA VAL A 122 -16.84 -6.92 4.39
C VAL A 122 -17.55 -7.39 5.66
N ARG A 123 -17.59 -8.70 5.88
CA ARG A 123 -18.19 -9.28 7.09
C ARG A 123 -19.57 -8.73 7.43
N ASP A 124 -20.51 -8.85 6.51
CA ASP A 124 -21.91 -8.42 6.67
C ASP A 124 -22.11 -6.90 6.80
N GLY A 125 -21.07 -6.12 6.57
CA GLY A 125 -21.11 -4.66 6.52
C GLY A 125 -20.66 -4.13 5.16
N GLU A 126 -21.13 -2.93 4.82
CA GLU A 126 -20.75 -2.19 3.63
C GLU A 126 -19.54 -1.32 3.92
N PHE A 127 -18.44 -1.55 3.21
CA PHE A 127 -17.21 -0.80 3.35
C PHE A 127 -16.98 0.06 2.10
N VAL A 128 -16.82 1.36 2.30
CA VAL A 128 -16.51 2.34 1.25
C VAL A 128 -15.28 3.12 1.68
N PHE A 129 -14.41 3.45 0.74
CA PHE A 129 -13.22 4.24 1.00
C PHE A 129 -12.99 5.29 -0.10
N GLN A 130 -12.22 6.32 0.24
CA GLN A 130 -11.87 7.43 -0.64
C GLN A 130 -10.36 7.47 -0.90
N ALA A 131 -9.94 8.21 -1.92
CA ALA A 131 -8.53 8.34 -2.29
C ALA A 131 -7.66 8.97 -1.18
N ASN A 132 -8.24 9.86 -0.37
CA ASN A 132 -7.58 10.47 0.79
C ASN A 132 -7.42 9.54 2.00
N GLY A 133 -7.87 8.29 1.88
CA GLY A 133 -7.79 7.29 2.94
C GLY A 133 -8.97 7.23 3.89
N ASP A 134 -9.93 8.14 3.80
CA ASP A 134 -11.13 8.06 4.63
C ASP A 134 -11.97 6.86 4.24
N PHE A 135 -12.43 6.12 5.24
CA PHE A 135 -13.32 4.99 5.04
C PHE A 135 -14.52 5.04 5.97
N THR A 136 -15.60 4.46 5.48
CA THR A 136 -16.83 4.20 6.25
C THR A 136 -17.16 2.72 6.15
N TRP A 137 -17.41 2.10 7.29
CA TRP A 137 -17.87 0.72 7.39
C TRP A 137 -19.19 0.67 8.14
N SER A 138 -20.27 0.44 7.44
CA SER A 138 -21.65 0.48 7.94
C SER A 138 -22.26 -0.92 8.02
N PHE A 139 -23.10 -1.12 9.01
CA PHE A 139 -23.79 -2.39 9.27
C PHE A 139 -25.29 -2.15 9.31
N PRO A 140 -26.11 -3.11 8.81
CA PRO A 140 -27.57 -3.00 8.85
C PRO A 140 -28.13 -3.05 10.29
N GLU A 141 -27.39 -3.67 11.20
CA GLU A 141 -27.75 -3.79 12.62
C GLU A 141 -26.55 -3.47 13.51
N GLU A 142 -26.79 -3.20 14.79
CA GLU A 142 -25.74 -2.97 15.77
C GLU A 142 -24.94 -4.25 16.03
N VAL A 143 -23.69 -4.29 15.60
CA VAL A 143 -22.80 -5.45 15.73
C VAL A 143 -21.48 -5.07 16.42
N ALA A 144 -20.82 -6.06 17.01
CA ALA A 144 -19.44 -5.94 17.46
C ALA A 144 -18.52 -6.55 16.38
N PRO A 145 -18.04 -5.76 15.41
CA PRO A 145 -17.31 -6.29 14.27
C PRO A 145 -15.96 -6.86 14.70
N LYS A 146 -15.59 -7.99 14.10
CA LYS A 146 -14.23 -8.53 14.30
C LYS A 146 -13.23 -7.79 13.39
N PRO A 147 -12.00 -7.52 13.85
CA PRO A 147 -10.97 -6.91 13.02
C PRO A 147 -10.79 -7.67 11.70
N LYS A 148 -10.67 -6.93 10.62
CA LYS A 148 -10.38 -7.47 9.29
C LYS A 148 -9.14 -6.80 8.73
N ASN A 149 -8.18 -7.61 8.33
CA ASN A 149 -7.00 -7.12 7.62
C ASN A 149 -7.33 -7.01 6.13
N LEU A 150 -7.06 -5.85 5.58
CA LEU A 150 -7.23 -5.54 4.16
C LEU A 150 -5.89 -5.10 3.59
N ASP A 151 -5.63 -5.49 2.34
CA ASP A 151 -4.44 -5.06 1.60
C ASP A 151 -4.87 -3.88 0.72
N VAL A 152 -4.27 -2.72 0.91
CA VAL A 152 -4.52 -1.46 0.17
C VAL A 152 -3.34 -1.16 -0.75
N PHE A 153 -3.63 -0.64 -1.94
CA PHE A 153 -2.64 -0.19 -2.90
C PHE A 153 -2.64 1.35 -2.96
N ILE A 154 -1.49 1.92 -2.72
CA ILE A 154 -1.28 3.37 -2.58
C ILE A 154 -0.30 3.82 -3.64
N ASN A 155 -0.67 4.85 -4.40
CA ASN A 155 0.28 5.60 -5.22
C ASN A 155 1.04 6.53 -4.29
N GLN A 156 2.30 6.22 -4.06
CA GLN A 156 3.19 7.09 -3.30
C GLN A 156 3.86 8.09 -4.23
N ASP A 157 3.86 9.34 -3.81
CA ASP A 157 4.70 10.34 -4.44
C ASP A 157 6.18 9.97 -4.30
N PRO A 158 7.03 10.36 -5.26
CA PRO A 158 8.47 10.21 -5.12
C PRO A 158 8.94 10.82 -3.79
N VAL A 159 9.85 10.15 -3.12
CA VAL A 159 10.32 10.51 -1.75
C VAL A 159 11.16 11.79 -1.73
N PHE A 160 11.11 12.60 -2.78
CA PHE A 160 11.87 13.86 -2.86
C PHE A 160 10.96 15.04 -3.15
#